data_371823be9d95e345d59577ab972d04d4
#
_entry.id   371823be9d95e345d59577ab972d04d4
#
_cell.length_a   1.000
_cell.length_b   1.000
_cell.length_c   1.000
_cell.angle_alpha   90.00
_cell.angle_beta   90.00
_cell.angle_gamma   90.00
#
_symmetry.space_group_name_H-M   'P 1'
#
loop_
_entity.id
_entity.type
_entity.pdbx_description
1 polymer ?
#
loop_
_entity_poly.entity_id
_entity_poly.type
_entity_poly.pdbx_seq_one_letter_code
_entity_poly.pdbx_strand_id
1 'polypeptide(L)'
;SLMDSDDAVDLLENLEDEDKKEIVEHLDEEAEKDVRMLLSYDDDEIGSYMTTNYICIPGGLTVKQAMSQLVRQAGENDNIMTIYVVDSDECFAGAIDLKDLITAREGMNLESIIAHSYPYVLDHEKIDDCIDTIKDYAEDSIPVLSKDKHILGVITSDDIVEMVDNEMGEDYAKLAGLTAEEDLKEPLKELSLIHI
;
A
#
# COMPACT_ATOMS: atom_id res chain seq x y z
N SER A 1 16.70 6.99 -2.29
CA SER A 1 15.61 7.89 -2.65
C SER A 1 15.14 8.62 -1.40
N LEU A 2 14.65 9.87 -1.55
CA LEU A 2 14.09 10.68 -0.44
C LEU A 2 12.56 10.69 -0.47
N MET A 3 11.97 9.85 -1.32
CA MET A 3 10.53 9.80 -1.59
C MET A 3 10.13 8.35 -1.71
N ASP A 4 8.99 7.98 -1.14
CA ASP A 4 8.44 6.64 -1.25
C ASP A 4 7.98 6.34 -2.69
N SER A 5 7.86 5.08 -3.04
CA SER A 5 7.56 4.68 -4.42
C SER A 5 6.15 5.06 -4.86
N ASP A 6 5.18 5.02 -3.96
CA ASP A 6 3.81 5.49 -4.15
C ASP A 6 3.75 7.01 -4.38
N ASP A 7 4.38 7.81 -3.51
CA ASP A 7 4.52 9.27 -3.71
C ASP A 7 5.15 9.61 -5.08
N ALA A 8 6.13 8.81 -5.50
CA ALA A 8 6.77 9.00 -6.81
C ALA A 8 5.80 8.69 -7.97
N VAL A 9 4.94 7.69 -7.82
CA VAL A 9 3.90 7.34 -8.81
C VAL A 9 2.87 8.46 -8.92
N ASP A 10 2.35 8.97 -7.82
CA ASP A 10 1.38 10.08 -7.78
C ASP A 10 1.89 11.32 -8.52
N LEU A 11 3.17 11.64 -8.35
CA LEU A 11 3.80 12.73 -9.09
C LEU A 11 3.92 12.42 -10.59
N LEU A 12 4.23 11.18 -10.95
CA LEU A 12 4.39 10.75 -12.33
C LEU A 12 3.07 10.73 -13.07
N GLU A 13 1.95 10.37 -12.43
CA GLU A 13 0.63 10.31 -13.08
C GLU A 13 0.22 11.62 -13.75
N ASN A 14 0.64 12.74 -13.19
CA ASN A 14 0.36 14.08 -13.70
C ASN A 14 1.26 14.53 -14.88
N LEU A 15 2.20 13.69 -15.33
CA LEU A 15 3.15 14.00 -16.40
C LEU A 15 2.78 13.34 -17.74
N GLU A 16 3.34 13.85 -18.82
CA GLU A 16 3.24 13.21 -20.14
C GLU A 16 4.12 11.94 -20.21
N ASP A 17 3.72 10.95 -21.02
CA ASP A 17 4.38 9.63 -21.08
C ASP A 17 5.89 9.68 -21.40
N GLU A 18 6.35 10.70 -22.15
CA GLU A 18 7.78 10.89 -22.46
C GLU A 18 8.55 11.32 -21.21
N ASP A 19 7.99 12.25 -20.41
CA ASP A 19 8.59 12.77 -19.18
C ASP A 19 8.60 11.69 -18.08
N LYS A 20 7.50 10.91 -17.94
CA LYS A 20 7.43 9.75 -17.04
C LYS A 20 8.59 8.79 -17.29
N LYS A 21 8.80 8.42 -18.53
CA LYS A 21 9.83 7.46 -18.91
C LYS A 21 11.23 7.98 -18.62
N GLU A 22 11.51 9.25 -18.89
CA GLU A 22 12.81 9.87 -18.64
C GLU A 22 13.12 9.89 -17.12
N ILE A 23 12.12 10.22 -16.28
CA ILE A 23 12.29 10.24 -14.82
C ILE A 23 12.54 8.83 -14.29
N VAL A 24 11.72 7.85 -14.69
CA VAL A 24 11.86 6.45 -14.23
C VAL A 24 13.24 5.87 -14.61
N GLU A 25 13.77 6.17 -15.81
CA GLU A 25 15.09 5.72 -16.24
C GLU A 25 16.25 6.34 -15.43
N HIS A 26 16.01 7.41 -14.66
CA HIS A 26 16.99 8.06 -13.79
C HIS A 26 16.93 7.64 -12.32
N LEU A 27 15.95 6.79 -11.95
CA LEU A 27 15.88 6.19 -10.61
C LEU A 27 16.99 5.15 -10.44
N ASP A 28 17.31 4.82 -9.19
CA ASP A 28 18.12 3.65 -8.92
C ASP A 28 17.35 2.36 -9.25
N GLU A 29 18.05 1.25 -9.41
CA GLU A 29 17.51 -0.03 -9.93
C GLU A 29 16.33 -0.56 -9.07
N GLU A 30 16.36 -0.35 -7.76
CA GLU A 30 15.33 -0.78 -6.82
C GLU A 30 14.08 0.11 -6.96
N ALA A 31 14.24 1.42 -6.88
CA ALA A 31 13.17 2.39 -7.04
C ALA A 31 12.52 2.32 -8.44
N GLU A 32 13.32 2.11 -9.51
CA GLU A 32 12.79 1.89 -10.86
C GLU A 32 11.88 0.67 -10.93
N LYS A 33 12.29 -0.43 -10.31
CA LYS A 33 11.50 -1.68 -10.29
C LYS A 33 10.18 -1.48 -9.56
N ASP A 34 10.20 -0.82 -8.40
CA ASP A 34 9.03 -0.58 -7.58
C ASP A 34 8.03 0.34 -8.28
N VAL A 35 8.50 1.47 -8.80
CA VAL A 35 7.66 2.41 -9.57
C VAL A 35 7.06 1.74 -10.81
N ARG A 36 7.82 0.94 -11.55
CA ARG A 36 7.28 0.20 -12.71
C ARG A 36 6.24 -0.84 -12.31
N MET A 37 6.40 -1.48 -11.17
CA MET A 37 5.41 -2.42 -10.63
C MET A 37 4.11 -1.68 -10.29
N LEU A 38 4.18 -0.58 -9.54
CA LEU A 38 3.00 0.23 -9.18
C LEU A 38 2.27 0.76 -10.41
N LEU A 39 2.98 1.33 -11.38
CA LEU A 39 2.41 1.82 -12.64
C LEU A 39 1.80 0.71 -13.54
N SER A 40 1.95 -0.57 -13.19
CA SER A 40 1.37 -1.68 -13.95
C SER A 40 -0.04 -2.06 -13.52
N TYR A 41 -0.52 -1.55 -12.40
CA TYR A 41 -1.87 -1.78 -11.90
C TYR A 41 -2.85 -0.78 -12.51
N ASP A 42 -4.11 -1.20 -12.65
CA ASP A 42 -5.21 -0.30 -12.99
C ASP A 42 -5.60 0.52 -11.75
N ASP A 43 -6.10 1.75 -11.93
CA ASP A 43 -6.44 2.69 -10.84
C ASP A 43 -7.49 2.13 -9.85
N ASP A 44 -8.29 1.14 -10.26
CA ASP A 44 -9.30 0.46 -9.44
C ASP A 44 -8.79 -0.84 -8.80
N GLU A 45 -7.51 -1.17 -8.93
CA GLU A 45 -6.87 -2.33 -8.31
C GLU A 45 -6.16 -1.95 -7.01
N ILE A 46 -6.18 -2.85 -6.02
CA ILE A 46 -5.52 -2.67 -4.73
C ILE A 46 -4.02 -2.36 -4.87
N GLY A 47 -3.37 -2.96 -5.86
CA GLY A 47 -1.95 -2.76 -6.11
C GLY A 47 -1.55 -1.33 -6.46
N SER A 48 -2.49 -0.48 -6.95
CA SER A 48 -2.22 0.93 -7.24
C SER A 48 -2.04 1.80 -5.99
N TYR A 49 -2.59 1.37 -4.84
CA TYR A 49 -2.56 2.10 -3.57
C TYR A 49 -1.50 1.59 -2.59
N MET A 50 -0.72 0.56 -2.96
CA MET A 50 0.27 0.02 -2.03
C MET A 50 1.58 0.81 -2.04
N THR A 51 2.22 0.90 -0.87
CA THR A 51 3.61 1.33 -0.75
C THR A 51 4.55 0.13 -0.60
N THR A 52 5.78 0.25 -1.11
CA THR A 52 6.85 -0.74 -0.90
C THR A 52 7.66 -0.48 0.36
N ASN A 53 7.32 0.57 1.11
CA ASN A 53 7.95 0.99 2.35
C ASN A 53 7.41 0.21 3.54
N TYR A 54 7.96 -0.97 3.82
CA TYR A 54 7.57 -1.84 4.94
C TYR A 54 8.72 -2.69 5.46
N ILE A 55 8.57 -3.23 6.68
CA ILE A 55 9.53 -4.13 7.31
C ILE A 55 9.14 -5.58 7.09
N CYS A 56 10.04 -6.37 6.51
CA CYS A 56 9.87 -7.80 6.31
C CYS A 56 11.07 -8.59 6.85
N ILE A 57 10.79 -9.67 7.60
CA ILE A 57 11.80 -10.54 8.17
C ILE A 57 11.49 -12.03 7.93
N PRO A 58 12.48 -12.89 7.79
CA PRO A 58 12.25 -14.34 7.71
C PRO A 58 11.78 -14.89 9.06
N GLY A 59 10.89 -15.87 9.02
CA GLY A 59 10.50 -16.67 10.18
C GLY A 59 11.67 -17.51 10.74
N GLY A 60 11.47 -18.11 11.91
CA GLY A 60 12.48 -18.95 12.55
C GLY A 60 13.64 -18.20 13.23
N LEU A 61 13.61 -16.87 13.23
CA LEU A 61 14.57 -16.06 13.97
C LEU A 61 14.32 -16.10 15.48
N THR A 62 15.33 -15.76 16.26
CA THR A 62 15.14 -15.35 17.67
C THR A 62 14.69 -13.89 17.72
N VAL A 63 14.05 -13.49 18.83
CA VAL A 63 13.64 -12.08 19.08
C VAL A 63 14.83 -11.12 18.87
N LYS A 64 16.02 -11.48 19.35
CA LYS A 64 17.23 -10.67 19.17
C LYS A 64 17.62 -10.48 17.68
N GLN A 65 17.54 -11.53 16.89
CA GLN A 65 17.84 -11.48 15.45
C GLN A 65 16.77 -10.66 14.71
N ALA A 66 15.49 -10.85 15.04
CA ALA A 66 14.39 -10.08 14.49
C ALA A 66 14.55 -8.58 14.79
N MET A 67 14.86 -8.22 16.04
CA MET A 67 15.14 -6.83 16.43
C MET A 67 16.34 -6.24 15.64
N SER A 68 17.38 -7.03 15.41
CA SER A 68 18.52 -6.58 14.60
C SER A 68 18.15 -6.35 13.13
N GLN A 69 17.26 -7.16 12.56
CA GLN A 69 16.73 -6.98 11.21
C GLN A 69 15.86 -5.72 11.13
N LEU A 70 14.94 -5.54 12.10
CA LEU A 70 14.13 -4.34 12.20
C LEU A 70 14.98 -3.07 12.21
N VAL A 71 15.96 -2.97 13.13
CA VAL A 71 16.82 -1.77 13.26
C VAL A 71 17.58 -1.48 11.97
N ARG A 72 17.97 -2.51 11.23
CA ARG A 72 18.67 -2.32 9.94
C ARG A 72 17.73 -1.74 8.87
N GLN A 73 16.48 -2.21 8.80
CA GLN A 73 15.50 -1.78 7.81
C GLN A 73 14.82 -0.45 8.16
N ALA A 74 14.66 -0.15 9.46
CA ALA A 74 13.97 1.06 9.94
C ALA A 74 14.72 2.39 9.61
N GLY A 75 15.92 2.33 9.07
CA GLY A 75 16.64 3.52 8.57
C GLY A 75 16.19 3.94 7.16
N GLU A 76 15.50 3.06 6.46
CA GLU A 76 15.07 3.21 5.06
C GLU A 76 13.54 3.07 4.90
N ASN A 77 12.83 2.63 5.96
CA ASN A 77 11.40 2.40 5.95
C ASN A 77 10.74 3.11 7.14
N ASP A 78 9.66 3.83 6.87
CA ASP A 78 8.87 4.56 7.88
C ASP A 78 7.74 3.72 8.48
N ASN A 79 7.19 2.75 7.73
CA ASN A 79 6.14 1.84 8.19
C ASN A 79 6.70 0.70 9.03
N ILE A 80 7.04 1.00 10.30
CA ILE A 80 7.72 0.09 11.23
C ILE A 80 6.82 -0.51 12.29
N MET A 81 5.55 -0.07 12.40
CA MET A 81 4.64 -0.51 13.47
C MET A 81 4.25 -1.98 13.32
N THR A 82 4.14 -2.44 12.09
CA THR A 82 3.89 -3.84 11.74
C THR A 82 5.12 -4.44 11.07
N ILE A 83 5.60 -5.57 11.56
CA ILE A 83 6.72 -6.33 10.99
C ILE A 83 6.16 -7.58 10.35
N TYR A 84 6.27 -7.70 9.03
CA TYR A 84 5.80 -8.87 8.30
C TYR A 84 6.80 -10.01 8.36
N VAL A 85 6.28 -11.21 8.39
CA VAL A 85 7.09 -12.43 8.49
C VAL A 85 6.83 -13.30 7.28
N VAL A 86 7.90 -13.77 6.65
CA VAL A 86 7.86 -14.72 5.54
C VAL A 86 8.48 -16.07 5.94
N ASP A 87 8.00 -17.12 5.30
CA ASP A 87 8.53 -18.48 5.49
C ASP A 87 9.79 -18.75 4.64
N SER A 88 10.21 -20.02 4.56
CA SER A 88 11.40 -20.42 3.79
C SER A 88 11.24 -20.29 2.27
N ASP A 89 10.02 -20.20 1.78
CA ASP A 89 9.68 -20.03 0.36
C ASP A 89 9.35 -18.55 0.04
N GLU A 90 9.69 -17.63 0.97
CA GLU A 90 9.41 -16.19 0.91
C GLU A 90 7.91 -15.85 0.85
N CYS A 91 7.03 -16.79 1.23
CA CYS A 91 5.59 -16.56 1.31
C CYS A 91 5.22 -15.92 2.65
N PHE A 92 4.19 -15.08 2.63
CA PHE A 92 3.64 -14.45 3.82
C PHE A 92 3.19 -15.48 4.86
N ALA A 93 3.74 -15.39 6.07
CA ALA A 93 3.47 -16.32 7.16
C ALA A 93 2.71 -15.66 8.34
N GLY A 94 2.70 -14.34 8.43
CA GLY A 94 2.03 -13.58 9.48
C GLY A 94 2.71 -12.24 9.75
N ALA A 95 2.31 -11.58 10.83
CA ALA A 95 2.84 -10.29 11.23
C ALA A 95 3.14 -10.24 12.73
N ILE A 96 3.95 -9.27 13.13
CA ILE A 96 4.31 -8.99 14.53
C ILE A 96 4.10 -7.50 14.76
N ASP A 97 3.37 -7.15 15.81
CA ASP A 97 3.29 -5.77 16.29
C ASP A 97 4.66 -5.36 16.88
N LEU A 98 5.12 -4.15 16.55
CA LEU A 98 6.39 -3.60 17.05
C LEU A 98 6.47 -3.63 18.58
N LYS A 99 5.36 -3.33 19.26
CA LYS A 99 5.27 -3.36 20.71
C LYS A 99 5.52 -4.77 21.27
N ASP A 100 4.97 -5.80 20.59
CA ASP A 100 5.17 -7.18 21.01
C ASP A 100 6.62 -7.62 20.83
N LEU A 101 7.26 -7.21 19.74
CA LEU A 101 8.68 -7.47 19.51
C LEU A 101 9.57 -6.77 20.56
N ILE A 102 9.28 -5.48 20.88
CA ILE A 102 10.03 -4.71 21.90
C ILE A 102 9.87 -5.28 23.30
N THR A 103 8.68 -5.78 23.64
CA THR A 103 8.40 -6.31 24.99
C THR A 103 8.77 -7.77 25.16
N ALA A 104 9.04 -8.49 24.07
CA ALA A 104 9.46 -9.88 24.10
C ALA A 104 10.82 -10.06 24.75
N ARG A 105 11.02 -11.20 25.45
CA ARG A 105 12.32 -11.53 26.03
C ARG A 105 13.28 -11.99 24.96
N GLU A 106 14.52 -11.54 25.02
CA GLU A 106 15.58 -11.80 24.04
C GLU A 106 15.76 -13.29 23.66
N GLY A 107 15.53 -14.19 24.60
CA GLY A 107 15.66 -15.64 24.38
C GLY A 107 14.36 -16.36 23.98
N MET A 108 13.26 -15.64 23.78
CA MET A 108 12.02 -16.24 23.29
C MET A 108 12.13 -16.62 21.81
N ASN A 109 11.39 -17.65 21.41
CA ASN A 109 11.18 -17.97 20.01
C ASN A 109 10.24 -16.91 19.40
N LEU A 110 10.62 -16.35 18.29
CA LEU A 110 9.83 -15.35 17.54
C LEU A 110 8.43 -15.88 17.20
N GLU A 111 8.32 -17.18 16.90
CA GLU A 111 7.06 -17.86 16.59
C GLU A 111 5.95 -17.64 17.62
N SER A 112 6.31 -17.41 18.87
CA SER A 112 5.33 -17.20 19.94
C SER A 112 4.63 -15.84 19.93
N ILE A 113 5.11 -14.90 19.11
CA ILE A 113 4.57 -13.55 18.97
C ILE A 113 4.11 -13.24 17.52
N ILE A 114 4.20 -14.22 16.61
CA ILE A 114 3.69 -14.07 15.25
C ILE A 114 2.16 -14.26 15.24
N ALA A 115 1.45 -13.29 14.71
CA ALA A 115 0.02 -13.37 14.41
C ALA A 115 -0.18 -14.02 13.03
N HIS A 116 -0.41 -15.34 13.00
CA HIS A 116 -0.61 -16.08 11.74
C HIS A 116 -1.96 -15.83 11.06
N SER A 117 -2.93 -15.30 11.79
CA SER A 117 -4.26 -14.94 11.26
C SER A 117 -4.35 -13.47 10.88
N TYR A 118 -3.25 -12.86 10.49
CA TYR A 118 -3.22 -11.47 10.07
C TYR A 118 -3.94 -11.29 8.73
N PRO A 119 -4.76 -10.22 8.56
CA PRO A 119 -5.48 -9.97 7.31
C PRO A 119 -4.50 -9.64 6.17
N TYR A 120 -4.92 -9.89 4.96
CA TYR A 120 -4.21 -9.52 3.73
C TYR A 120 -5.19 -9.31 2.58
N VAL A 121 -4.74 -8.68 1.52
CA VAL A 121 -5.45 -8.50 0.24
C VAL A 121 -4.55 -8.94 -0.92
N LEU A 122 -5.15 -9.19 -2.10
CA LEU A 122 -4.39 -9.52 -3.30
C LEU A 122 -4.23 -8.27 -4.17
N ASP A 123 -3.11 -8.20 -4.86
CA ASP A 123 -2.69 -7.06 -5.69
C ASP A 123 -3.70 -6.65 -6.78
N HIS A 124 -4.34 -7.63 -7.43
CA HIS A 124 -5.33 -7.42 -8.49
C HIS A 124 -6.79 -7.47 -8.01
N GLU A 125 -7.05 -7.48 -6.70
CA GLU A 125 -8.42 -7.31 -6.19
C GLU A 125 -8.89 -5.90 -6.49
N LYS A 126 -10.18 -5.78 -6.87
CA LYS A 126 -10.78 -4.47 -7.11
C LYS A 126 -11.13 -3.82 -5.76
N ILE A 127 -10.89 -2.52 -5.67
CA ILE A 127 -11.16 -1.73 -4.46
C ILE A 127 -12.61 -1.90 -4.03
N ASP A 128 -13.56 -1.77 -4.95
CA ASP A 128 -15.00 -1.91 -4.70
C ASP A 128 -15.38 -3.25 -4.04
N ASP A 129 -14.64 -4.33 -4.35
CA ASP A 129 -14.94 -5.67 -3.84
C ASP A 129 -14.42 -5.90 -2.41
N CYS A 130 -13.39 -5.18 -1.98
CA CYS A 130 -12.71 -5.43 -0.70
C CYS A 130 -12.72 -4.25 0.28
N ILE A 131 -13.04 -3.03 -0.16
CA ILE A 131 -12.97 -1.81 0.66
C ILE A 131 -13.80 -1.92 1.95
N ASP A 132 -15.00 -2.51 1.89
CA ASP A 132 -15.84 -2.72 3.06
C ASP A 132 -15.21 -3.66 4.10
N THR A 133 -14.38 -4.59 3.64
CA THR A 133 -13.67 -5.52 4.51
C THR A 133 -12.41 -4.87 5.06
N ILE A 134 -11.67 -4.14 4.23
CA ILE A 134 -10.42 -3.48 4.60
C ILE A 134 -10.65 -2.43 5.68
N LYS A 135 -11.66 -1.58 5.54
CA LYS A 135 -11.96 -0.50 6.51
C LYS A 135 -12.40 -1.02 7.89
N ASP A 136 -12.84 -2.27 7.98
CA ASP A 136 -13.20 -2.89 9.25
C ASP A 136 -11.97 -3.46 10.01
N TYR A 137 -10.81 -3.54 9.36
CA TYR A 137 -9.57 -3.94 10.02
C TYR A 137 -9.03 -2.80 10.90
N ALA A 138 -8.64 -3.15 12.12
CA ALA A 138 -8.08 -2.21 13.10
C ALA A 138 -6.54 -2.26 13.14
N GLU A 139 -5.92 -2.56 12.00
CA GLU A 139 -4.48 -2.74 11.86
C GLU A 139 -3.84 -1.45 11.31
N ASP A 140 -2.57 -1.20 11.65
CA ASP A 140 -1.83 -0.03 11.17
C ASP A 140 -1.54 -0.11 9.65
N SER A 141 -1.37 -1.34 9.15
CA SER A 141 -1.20 -1.61 7.73
C SER A 141 -1.62 -3.04 7.38
N ILE A 142 -1.95 -3.28 6.11
CA ILE A 142 -2.40 -4.56 5.57
C ILE A 142 -1.46 -4.97 4.43
N PRO A 143 -0.90 -6.20 4.42
CA PRO A 143 -0.01 -6.62 3.34
C PRO A 143 -0.80 -6.93 2.07
N VAL A 144 -0.27 -6.47 0.96
CA VAL A 144 -0.72 -6.78 -0.40
C VAL A 144 0.11 -7.94 -0.92
N LEU A 145 -0.55 -9.02 -1.29
CA LEU A 145 0.10 -10.25 -1.70
C LEU A 145 -0.13 -10.52 -3.18
N SER A 146 0.89 -11.10 -3.82
CA SER A 146 0.72 -11.76 -5.10
C SER A 146 -0.16 -13.01 -4.98
N LYS A 147 -0.61 -13.55 -6.10
CA LYS A 147 -1.34 -14.82 -6.17
C LYS A 147 -0.57 -16.00 -5.53
N ASP A 148 0.76 -15.94 -5.56
CA ASP A 148 1.65 -16.95 -4.98
C ASP A 148 2.00 -16.65 -3.51
N LYS A 149 1.31 -15.67 -2.88
CA LYS A 149 1.45 -15.24 -1.48
C LYS A 149 2.79 -14.57 -1.12
N HIS A 150 3.51 -14.02 -2.08
CA HIS A 150 4.63 -13.14 -1.79
C HIS A 150 4.10 -11.74 -1.46
N ILE A 151 4.74 -11.07 -0.51
CA ILE A 151 4.41 -9.68 -0.17
C ILE A 151 4.96 -8.79 -1.28
N LEU A 152 4.10 -7.97 -1.87
CA LEU A 152 4.45 -7.00 -2.90
C LEU A 152 4.57 -5.58 -2.32
N GLY A 153 3.74 -5.27 -1.33
CA GLY A 153 3.67 -3.99 -0.66
C GLY A 153 2.72 -4.05 0.52
N VAL A 154 2.37 -2.90 1.04
CA VAL A 154 1.40 -2.75 2.13
C VAL A 154 0.48 -1.57 1.83
N ILE A 155 -0.73 -1.61 2.37
CA ILE A 155 -1.67 -0.48 2.41
C ILE A 155 -1.71 0.00 3.85
N THR A 156 -1.47 1.27 4.07
CA THR A 156 -1.52 1.89 5.40
C THR A 156 -2.93 2.33 5.76
N SER A 157 -3.15 2.68 7.03
CA SER A 157 -4.43 3.24 7.47
C SER A 157 -4.79 4.55 6.75
N ASP A 158 -3.80 5.33 6.34
CA ASP A 158 -3.99 6.59 5.63
C ASP A 158 -4.44 6.34 4.18
N ASP A 159 -3.85 5.35 3.50
CA ASP A 159 -4.28 4.92 2.16
C ASP A 159 -5.71 4.38 2.18
N ILE A 160 -6.10 3.64 3.22
CA ILE A 160 -7.47 3.15 3.38
C ILE A 160 -8.46 4.31 3.51
N VAL A 161 -8.12 5.36 4.24
CA VAL A 161 -8.98 6.57 4.35
C VAL A 161 -9.11 7.23 2.99
N GLU A 162 -8.04 7.36 2.23
CA GLU A 162 -8.06 7.96 0.89
C GLU A 162 -8.92 7.15 -0.08
N MET A 163 -8.76 5.81 -0.11
CA MET A 163 -9.62 4.93 -0.92
C MET A 163 -11.12 5.12 -0.60
N VAL A 164 -11.47 5.18 0.69
CA VAL A 164 -12.87 5.37 1.13
C VAL A 164 -13.40 6.73 0.68
N ASP A 165 -12.60 7.78 0.80
CA ASP A 165 -13.00 9.13 0.39
C ASP A 165 -13.19 9.23 -1.13
N ASN A 166 -12.33 8.59 -1.93
CA ASN A 166 -12.43 8.53 -3.38
C ASN A 166 -13.69 7.77 -3.83
N GLU A 167 -13.96 6.60 -3.25
CA GLU A 167 -15.16 5.81 -3.56
C GLU A 167 -16.45 6.57 -3.22
N MET A 168 -16.50 7.23 -2.06
CA MET A 168 -17.65 8.07 -1.68
C MET A 168 -17.84 9.22 -2.66
N GLY A 169 -16.77 9.83 -3.13
CA GLY A 169 -16.81 10.91 -4.13
C GLY A 169 -17.40 10.43 -5.46
N GLU A 170 -17.00 9.25 -5.94
CA GLU A 170 -17.55 8.64 -7.15
C GLU A 170 -19.03 8.28 -7.01
N ASP A 171 -19.44 7.73 -5.89
CA ASP A 171 -20.83 7.39 -5.63
C ASP A 171 -21.73 8.64 -5.59
N TYR A 172 -21.26 9.73 -4.99
CA TYR A 172 -21.96 11.02 -5.05
C TYR A 172 -22.06 11.56 -6.49
N ALA A 173 -20.99 11.45 -7.29
CA ALA A 173 -21.00 11.88 -8.68
C ALA A 173 -21.98 11.03 -9.52
N LYS A 174 -21.98 9.71 -9.36
CA LYS A 174 -22.92 8.77 -9.99
C LYS A 174 -24.39 9.09 -9.62
N LEU A 175 -24.67 9.37 -8.33
CA LEU A 175 -26.00 9.75 -7.85
C LEU A 175 -26.45 11.12 -8.39
N ALA A 176 -25.53 12.07 -8.58
CA ALA A 176 -25.81 13.37 -9.16
C ALA A 176 -25.94 13.33 -10.70
N GLY A 177 -25.71 12.17 -11.34
CA GLY A 177 -25.72 12.03 -12.79
C GLY A 177 -24.50 12.68 -13.48
N LEU A 178 -23.44 12.91 -12.69
CA LEU A 178 -22.16 13.44 -13.16
C LEU A 178 -21.18 12.28 -13.26
N THR A 179 -20.34 12.26 -14.30
CA THR A 179 -19.15 11.40 -14.31
C THR A 179 -17.96 12.24 -13.87
N ALA A 180 -17.03 11.67 -13.13
CA ALA A 180 -15.86 12.37 -12.58
C ALA A 180 -15.04 13.13 -13.65
N GLU A 181 -15.09 12.68 -14.90
CA GLU A 181 -14.42 13.33 -16.05
C GLU A 181 -15.16 14.55 -16.60
N GLU A 182 -16.47 14.70 -16.36
CA GLU A 182 -17.27 15.79 -16.94
C GLU A 182 -17.16 17.09 -16.12
N ASP A 183 -16.91 16.99 -14.80
CA ASP A 183 -16.93 18.14 -13.90
C ASP A 183 -15.71 19.07 -14.01
N LEU A 184 -14.58 18.56 -14.50
CA LEU A 184 -13.34 19.35 -14.62
C LEU A 184 -13.18 20.10 -15.95
N LYS A 185 -14.04 19.86 -16.98
CA LYS A 185 -13.89 20.43 -18.33
C LYS A 185 -15.05 21.33 -18.78
N GLU A 186 -16.15 21.39 -18.05
CA GLU A 186 -17.24 22.31 -18.44
C GLU A 186 -16.98 23.74 -17.96
N PRO A 187 -16.94 24.70 -18.88
CA PRO A 187 -16.88 26.11 -18.48
C PRO A 187 -18.19 26.51 -17.79
N LEU A 188 -18.09 27.10 -16.61
CA LEU A 188 -19.16 27.63 -15.73
C LEU A 188 -20.31 28.43 -16.42
N LYS A 189 -20.36 28.45 -17.73
CA LYS A 189 -21.36 29.17 -18.53
C LYS A 189 -22.65 28.40 -18.80
N GLU A 190 -22.67 27.07 -18.62
CA GLU A 190 -23.88 26.28 -18.89
C GLU A 190 -24.76 26.05 -17.64
N LEU A 191 -24.23 26.24 -16.42
CA LEU A 191 -25.00 26.13 -15.17
C LEU A 191 -26.00 27.28 -14.95
N SER A 192 -26.02 28.30 -15.82
CA SER A 192 -26.90 29.48 -15.67
C SER A 192 -28.25 29.38 -16.38
N LEU A 193 -28.59 28.27 -17.03
CA LEU A 193 -29.80 28.15 -17.88
C LEU A 193 -30.94 27.31 -17.28
N ILE A 194 -30.86 26.90 -16.01
CA ILE A 194 -31.92 26.14 -15.36
C ILE A 194 -32.65 27.00 -14.28
N HIS A 195 -32.83 28.30 -14.54
CA HIS A 195 -33.75 29.12 -13.75
C HIS A 195 -34.56 30.05 -14.66
N ILE A 196 -35.64 29.52 -15.23
CA ILE A 196 -36.92 30.25 -15.47
C ILE A 196 -38.07 29.23 -15.42
#